data_d603b8635b0b20abfa8e306000776a61
#
_entry.id   d603b8635b0b20abfa8e306000776a61
#
_cell.length_a   1.000
_cell.length_b   1.000
_cell.length_c   1.000
_cell.angle_alpha   90.00
_cell.angle_beta   90.00
_cell.angle_gamma   90.00
#
_symmetry.space_group_name_H-M   'P 1'
#
loop_
_entity.id
_entity.type
_entity.pdbx_description
1 polymer ?
#
loop_
_entity_poly.entity_id
_entity_poly.type
_entity_poly.pdbx_seq_one_letter_code
_entity_poly.pdbx_strand_id
1 'polypeptide(L)'
;MQTQMKRRKKMSKKTILLIDGENILHQSFHKFEKLKSTDGKPSGAIFGFFKSLHMYLTRFEPDEVYISFDNGHSPVRMKLLPNYKGHRKNISVDYESLQKQKAVIMKILGMLRINYIFDKKKSTVYEGDDFLAYLAIKKFQSEKMILISSDKDFNQLLSNNLRIYNPRKDEMIRMDNCKELFGYHSHETVEYLAMVGDTSDDIPGFPGIGPVKARKILDEGRIEKFIAHSKNKEYLQIWKRNEQLIDLFWFVRHNPLKELPLKTKREFKYEKFKKVCIEYSLASFLTNEFIKPFKALHHD
;
A
#
# COMPACT_ATOMS: atom_id res chain seq x y z
N MET A 1 54.21 5.59 15.05
CA MET A 1 53.19 5.50 14.01
C MET A 1 51.89 5.01 14.66
N GLN A 2 51.04 5.92 15.07
CA GLN A 2 49.72 5.58 15.64
C GLN A 2 48.71 5.58 14.53
N THR A 3 48.24 4.38 14.17
CA THR A 3 47.22 4.17 13.16
C THR A 3 45.85 4.53 13.76
N GLN A 4 45.33 5.71 13.44
CA GLN A 4 43.96 6.11 13.78
C GLN A 4 42.97 5.24 12.99
N MET A 5 42.44 4.20 13.62
CA MET A 5 41.21 3.54 13.16
C MET A 5 40.05 4.50 13.30
N LYS A 6 39.68 5.17 12.21
CA LYS A 6 38.40 5.90 12.10
C LYS A 6 37.27 4.88 12.31
N ARG A 7 36.69 4.85 13.53
CA ARG A 7 35.41 4.17 13.78
C ARG A 7 34.38 4.77 12.84
N ARG A 8 34.01 4.06 11.78
CA ARG A 8 32.82 4.36 10.98
C ARG A 8 31.63 4.33 11.93
N LYS A 9 31.05 5.51 12.26
CA LYS A 9 29.82 5.65 12.98
C LYS A 9 28.77 4.87 12.18
N LYS A 10 28.28 3.75 12.71
CA LYS A 10 27.24 2.94 12.08
C LYS A 10 26.00 3.85 12.05
N MET A 11 25.69 4.44 10.89
CA MET A 11 24.47 5.25 10.75
C MET A 11 23.27 4.39 11.14
N SER A 12 22.43 4.88 12.05
CA SER A 12 21.19 4.19 12.39
C SER A 12 20.32 4.08 11.14
N LYS A 13 19.72 2.92 10.94
CA LYS A 13 18.77 2.73 9.84
C LYS A 13 17.61 3.70 10.00
N LYS A 14 17.22 4.36 8.91
CA LYS A 14 16.00 5.18 8.86
C LYS A 14 14.76 4.31 9.02
N THR A 15 13.72 4.89 9.61
CA THR A 15 12.38 4.31 9.64
C THR A 15 11.56 4.92 8.50
N ILE A 16 11.21 4.12 7.51
CA ILE A 16 10.45 4.51 6.33
C ILE A 16 9.00 4.05 6.49
N LEU A 17 8.06 4.95 6.37
CA LEU A 17 6.64 4.64 6.37
C LEU A 17 6.12 4.58 4.93
N LEU A 18 5.69 3.41 4.50
CA LEU A 18 5.07 3.14 3.20
C LEU A 18 3.56 3.03 3.41
N ILE A 19 2.77 3.83 2.71
CA ILE A 19 1.33 3.91 2.94
C ILE A 19 0.55 3.62 1.66
N ASP A 20 -0.32 2.64 1.73
CA ASP A 20 -1.37 2.40 0.74
C ASP A 20 -2.44 3.49 0.86
N GLY A 21 -2.29 4.52 0.04
CA GLY A 21 -3.14 5.70 0.08
C GLY A 21 -4.56 5.41 -0.37
N GLU A 22 -4.74 4.47 -1.30
CA GLU A 22 -6.07 4.09 -1.79
C GLU A 22 -6.86 3.34 -0.71
N ASN A 23 -6.20 2.44 0.04
CA ASN A 23 -6.81 1.71 1.14
C ASN A 23 -7.33 2.67 2.23
N ILE A 24 -6.50 3.64 2.65
CA ILE A 24 -6.91 4.64 3.66
C ILE A 24 -7.99 5.56 3.12
N LEU A 25 -7.90 5.98 1.86
CA LEU A 25 -8.89 6.84 1.21
C LEU A 25 -10.28 6.19 1.24
N HIS A 26 -10.39 4.94 0.78
CA HIS A 26 -11.65 4.22 0.77
C HIS A 26 -12.21 3.98 2.17
N GLN A 27 -11.37 3.56 3.12
CA GLN A 27 -11.79 3.41 4.53
C GLN A 27 -12.32 4.71 5.11
N SER A 28 -11.63 5.82 4.85
CA SER A 28 -12.03 7.15 5.33
C SER A 28 -13.32 7.62 4.70
N PHE A 29 -13.47 7.40 3.38
CA PHE A 29 -14.67 7.77 2.63
C PHE A 29 -15.92 7.11 3.21
N HIS A 30 -15.88 5.79 3.39
CA HIS A 30 -17.03 5.05 3.94
C HIS A 30 -17.28 5.37 5.43
N LYS A 31 -16.22 5.49 6.24
CA LYS A 31 -16.37 5.73 7.69
C LYS A 31 -16.98 7.09 7.98
N PHE A 32 -16.67 8.10 7.18
CA PHE A 32 -17.06 9.49 7.38
C PHE A 32 -17.95 10.04 6.25
N GLU A 33 -18.69 9.18 5.57
CA GLU A 33 -19.50 9.50 4.40
C GLU A 33 -20.43 10.71 4.60
N LYS A 34 -21.00 10.86 5.80
CA LYS A 34 -21.96 11.95 6.13
C LYS A 34 -21.28 13.27 6.47
N LEU A 35 -19.95 13.30 6.63
CA LEU A 35 -19.25 14.51 7.03
C LEU A 35 -19.12 15.49 5.85
N LYS A 36 -19.62 16.70 6.07
CA LYS A 36 -19.57 17.80 5.11
C LYS A 36 -19.04 19.07 5.76
N SER A 37 -18.49 19.97 4.97
CA SER A 37 -18.18 21.34 5.39
C SER A 37 -19.46 22.13 5.70
N THR A 38 -19.32 23.30 6.30
CA THR A 38 -20.44 24.26 6.52
C THR A 38 -21.16 24.63 5.23
N ASP A 39 -20.45 24.64 4.10
CA ASP A 39 -20.99 24.93 2.76
C ASP A 39 -21.52 23.67 2.05
N GLY A 40 -21.66 22.54 2.77
CA GLY A 40 -22.21 21.30 2.22
C GLY A 40 -21.25 20.46 1.37
N LYS A 41 -19.97 20.86 1.22
CA LYS A 41 -18.97 20.09 0.47
C LYS A 41 -18.61 18.80 1.22
N PRO A 42 -18.60 17.61 0.55
CA PRO A 42 -18.11 16.39 1.17
C PRO A 42 -16.66 16.55 1.67
N SER A 43 -16.43 16.22 2.94
CA SER A 43 -15.11 16.37 3.58
C SER A 43 -14.66 15.12 4.36
N GLY A 44 -15.49 14.08 4.37
CA GLY A 44 -15.26 12.89 5.20
C GLY A 44 -13.99 12.12 4.85
N ALA A 45 -13.71 11.89 3.57
CA ALA A 45 -12.49 11.22 3.16
C ALA A 45 -11.24 12.04 3.52
N ILE A 46 -11.31 13.38 3.35
CA ILE A 46 -10.22 14.29 3.70
C ILE A 46 -9.95 14.22 5.20
N PHE A 47 -11.00 14.36 6.01
CA PHE A 47 -10.91 14.29 7.46
C PHE A 47 -10.32 12.95 7.94
N GLY A 48 -10.92 11.84 7.50
CA GLY A 48 -10.49 10.50 7.92
C GLY A 48 -9.05 10.19 7.50
N PHE A 49 -8.68 10.57 6.29
CA PHE A 49 -7.34 10.34 5.76
C PHE A 49 -6.26 11.05 6.61
N PHE A 50 -6.42 12.34 6.87
CA PHE A 50 -5.44 13.10 7.64
C PHE A 50 -5.47 12.78 9.14
N LYS A 51 -6.63 12.38 9.69
CA LYS A 51 -6.71 11.84 11.05
C LYS A 51 -5.92 10.54 11.17
N SER A 52 -6.05 9.64 10.20
CA SER A 52 -5.28 8.38 10.16
C SER A 52 -3.80 8.65 9.96
N LEU A 53 -3.44 9.53 9.02
CA LEU A 53 -2.04 9.88 8.76
C LEU A 53 -1.38 10.49 10.00
N HIS A 54 -2.05 11.43 10.69
CA HIS A 54 -1.57 11.99 11.96
C HIS A 54 -1.29 10.90 13.00
N MET A 55 -2.23 9.95 13.15
CA MET A 55 -2.06 8.82 14.07
C MET A 55 -0.84 7.98 13.72
N TYR A 56 -0.63 7.66 12.42
CA TYR A 56 0.53 6.86 12.00
C TYR A 56 1.86 7.60 12.22
N LEU A 57 1.90 8.90 11.93
CA LEU A 57 3.09 9.72 12.17
C LEU A 57 3.44 9.78 13.66
N THR A 58 2.42 9.96 14.52
CA THR A 58 2.61 9.99 15.98
C THR A 58 3.01 8.62 16.54
N ARG A 59 2.44 7.53 16.02
CA ARG A 59 2.69 6.18 16.54
C ARG A 59 4.04 5.63 16.13
N PHE A 60 4.46 5.89 14.90
CA PHE A 60 5.63 5.25 14.31
C PHE A 60 6.85 6.16 14.20
N GLU A 61 6.68 7.45 14.39
CA GLU A 61 7.74 8.48 14.34
C GLU A 61 8.74 8.24 13.19
N PRO A 62 8.25 8.14 11.91
CA PRO A 62 9.11 7.82 10.79
C PRO A 62 10.03 8.98 10.41
N ASP A 63 11.21 8.64 9.85
CA ASP A 63 12.11 9.62 9.24
C ASP A 63 11.58 10.10 7.88
N GLU A 64 10.98 9.18 7.10
CA GLU A 64 10.42 9.48 5.79
C GLU A 64 9.08 8.78 5.57
N VAL A 65 8.19 9.42 4.78
CA VAL A 65 6.87 8.89 4.44
C VAL A 65 6.67 8.89 2.94
N TYR A 66 6.14 7.79 2.41
CA TYR A 66 5.75 7.63 1.00
C TYR A 66 4.36 7.06 0.92
N ILE A 67 3.46 7.78 0.26
CA ILE A 67 2.06 7.39 0.07
C ILE A 67 1.82 7.10 -1.40
N SER A 68 1.28 5.95 -1.75
CA SER A 68 0.96 5.61 -3.13
C SER A 68 -0.55 5.68 -3.38
N PHE A 69 -0.91 6.15 -4.58
CA PHE A 69 -2.29 6.20 -5.05
C PHE A 69 -2.41 5.57 -6.44
N ASP A 70 -3.53 4.87 -6.66
CA ASP A 70 -3.88 4.31 -7.96
C ASP A 70 -4.33 5.38 -8.98
N ASN A 71 -4.05 5.11 -10.25
CA ASN A 71 -4.61 5.85 -11.38
C ASN A 71 -5.18 4.90 -12.45
N GLY A 72 -6.06 4.01 -12.04
CA GLY A 72 -6.64 2.96 -12.87
C GLY A 72 -5.90 1.64 -12.74
N HIS A 73 -6.19 0.69 -13.64
CA HIS A 73 -5.68 -0.67 -13.58
C HIS A 73 -4.46 -0.87 -14.47
N SER A 74 -3.58 -1.79 -14.09
CA SER A 74 -2.41 -2.16 -14.87
C SER A 74 -2.81 -2.75 -16.24
N PRO A 75 -2.36 -2.17 -17.37
CA PRO A 75 -2.65 -2.74 -18.68
C PRO A 75 -2.03 -4.13 -18.87
N VAL A 76 -0.95 -4.46 -18.16
CA VAL A 76 -0.32 -5.78 -18.16
C VAL A 76 -1.26 -6.80 -17.51
N ARG A 77 -1.81 -6.49 -16.32
CA ARG A 77 -2.77 -7.36 -15.63
C ARG A 77 -4.07 -7.51 -16.39
N MET A 78 -4.59 -6.44 -16.98
CA MET A 78 -5.80 -6.50 -17.82
C MET A 78 -5.61 -7.35 -19.08
N LYS A 79 -4.39 -7.40 -19.65
CA LYS A 79 -4.09 -8.27 -20.78
C LYS A 79 -4.08 -9.76 -20.36
N LEU A 80 -3.58 -10.05 -19.15
CA LEU A 80 -3.54 -11.42 -18.59
C LEU A 80 -4.92 -11.90 -18.15
N LEU A 81 -5.74 -11.00 -17.60
CA LEU A 81 -7.09 -11.27 -17.10
C LEU A 81 -8.01 -10.10 -17.45
N PRO A 82 -8.78 -10.18 -18.55
CA PRO A 82 -9.64 -9.06 -19.01
C PRO A 82 -10.67 -8.58 -17.99
N ASN A 83 -11.12 -9.45 -17.07
CA ASN A 83 -12.04 -9.11 -15.99
C ASN A 83 -11.34 -8.70 -14.68
N TYR A 84 -10.03 -8.45 -14.70
CA TYR A 84 -9.28 -8.02 -13.53
C TYR A 84 -9.92 -6.77 -12.89
N LYS A 85 -10.27 -6.86 -11.58
CA LYS A 85 -10.97 -5.81 -10.81
C LYS A 85 -12.31 -5.37 -11.45
N GLY A 86 -12.96 -6.25 -12.24
CA GLY A 86 -14.14 -5.91 -13.02
C GLY A 86 -15.37 -5.58 -12.20
N HIS A 87 -15.57 -6.24 -11.03
CA HIS A 87 -16.70 -5.99 -10.14
C HIS A 87 -16.69 -4.57 -9.54
N ARG A 88 -15.53 -3.90 -9.47
CA ARG A 88 -15.41 -2.53 -8.93
C ARG A 88 -16.23 -1.50 -9.75
N LYS A 89 -16.59 -1.81 -10.99
CA LYS A 89 -17.45 -0.97 -11.84
C LYS A 89 -18.92 -0.91 -11.36
N ASN A 90 -19.36 -1.90 -10.59
CA ASN A 90 -20.74 -2.06 -10.14
C ASN A 90 -20.98 -1.58 -8.71
N ILE A 91 -19.97 -1.04 -8.04
CA ILE A 91 -20.12 -0.53 -6.68
C ILE A 91 -20.74 0.87 -6.75
N SER A 92 -21.88 1.06 -6.10
CA SER A 92 -22.58 2.35 -5.96
C SER A 92 -21.84 3.25 -4.95
N VAL A 93 -20.62 3.60 -5.24
CA VAL A 93 -19.88 4.63 -4.51
C VAL A 93 -20.11 5.93 -5.26
N ASP A 94 -20.30 7.03 -4.55
CA ASP A 94 -20.21 8.36 -5.14
C ASP A 94 -18.73 8.60 -5.56
N TYR A 95 -18.41 7.97 -6.72
CA TYR A 95 -17.06 7.95 -7.28
C TYR A 95 -16.57 9.37 -7.60
N GLU A 96 -17.48 10.24 -8.01
CA GLU A 96 -17.13 11.62 -8.32
C GLU A 96 -16.69 12.38 -7.05
N SER A 97 -17.46 12.22 -5.97
CA SER A 97 -17.11 12.80 -4.66
C SER A 97 -15.77 12.24 -4.14
N LEU A 98 -15.57 10.93 -4.25
CA LEU A 98 -14.31 10.29 -3.85
C LEU A 98 -13.11 10.88 -4.61
N GLN A 99 -13.20 11.02 -5.93
CA GLN A 99 -12.13 11.57 -6.76
C GLN A 99 -11.86 13.06 -6.47
N LYS A 100 -12.90 13.85 -6.22
CA LYS A 100 -12.75 15.25 -5.79
C LYS A 100 -12.00 15.33 -4.46
N GLN A 101 -12.39 14.53 -3.48
CA GLN A 101 -11.72 14.49 -2.18
C GLN A 101 -10.27 13.98 -2.27
N LYS A 102 -10.00 12.96 -3.11
CA LYS A 102 -8.65 12.46 -3.41
C LYS A 102 -7.74 13.57 -3.96
N ALA A 103 -8.26 14.39 -4.89
CA ALA A 103 -7.50 15.51 -5.44
C ALA A 103 -7.14 16.55 -4.35
N VAL A 104 -8.07 16.82 -3.43
CA VAL A 104 -7.82 17.72 -2.28
C VAL A 104 -6.78 17.12 -1.34
N ILE A 105 -6.87 15.82 -1.03
CA ILE A 105 -5.89 15.10 -0.21
C ILE A 105 -4.49 15.26 -0.81
N MET A 106 -4.29 14.94 -2.09
CA MET A 106 -3.00 15.09 -2.75
C MET A 106 -2.48 16.54 -2.74
N LYS A 107 -3.37 17.52 -2.88
CA LYS A 107 -3.03 18.94 -2.76
C LYS A 107 -2.52 19.28 -1.35
N ILE A 108 -3.18 18.79 -0.30
CA ILE A 108 -2.77 18.99 1.10
C ILE A 108 -1.44 18.29 1.39
N LEU A 109 -1.24 17.04 0.93
CA LEU A 109 0.04 16.32 1.06
C LEU A 109 1.20 17.15 0.52
N GLY A 110 1.02 17.76 -0.67
CA GLY A 110 2.01 18.66 -1.24
C GLY A 110 2.26 19.95 -0.41
N MET A 111 1.27 20.46 0.33
CA MET A 111 1.43 21.59 1.24
C MET A 111 2.17 21.20 2.52
N LEU A 112 1.95 19.97 2.99
CA LEU A 112 2.57 19.42 4.19
C LEU A 112 3.93 18.75 3.92
N ARG A 113 4.45 18.82 2.67
CA ARG A 113 5.73 18.22 2.23
C ARG A 113 5.78 16.69 2.35
N ILE A 114 4.63 16.02 2.33
CA ILE A 114 4.56 14.55 2.32
C ILE A 114 4.83 14.03 0.91
N ASN A 115 5.73 13.07 0.79
CA ASN A 115 5.98 12.41 -0.48
C ASN A 115 4.80 11.53 -0.86
N TYR A 116 4.30 11.69 -2.08
CA TYR A 116 3.30 10.77 -2.62
C TYR A 116 3.60 10.40 -4.08
N ILE A 117 3.15 9.22 -4.47
CA ILE A 117 3.31 8.66 -5.80
C ILE A 117 1.95 8.63 -6.47
N PHE A 118 1.86 9.23 -7.64
CA PHE A 118 0.66 9.23 -8.46
C PHE A 118 1.04 9.41 -9.94
N ASP A 119 0.85 8.36 -10.73
CA ASP A 119 1.14 8.38 -12.17
C ASP A 119 -0.01 9.01 -12.95
N LYS A 120 -0.16 10.35 -12.83
CA LYS A 120 -1.23 11.11 -13.50
C LYS A 120 -1.26 10.89 -15.03
N LYS A 121 -0.09 10.67 -15.64
CA LYS A 121 0.04 10.51 -17.10
C LYS A 121 -0.17 9.07 -17.57
N LYS A 122 -0.35 8.12 -16.64
CA LYS A 122 -0.36 6.67 -16.94
C LYS A 122 0.87 6.27 -17.78
N SER A 123 2.02 6.79 -17.38
CA SER A 123 3.30 6.58 -18.08
C SER A 123 3.94 5.23 -17.71
N THR A 124 3.40 4.55 -16.73
CA THR A 124 3.85 3.24 -16.27
C THR A 124 2.73 2.21 -16.33
N VAL A 125 3.08 0.94 -16.14
CA VAL A 125 2.12 -0.16 -15.98
C VAL A 125 1.81 -0.46 -14.51
N TYR A 126 2.35 0.34 -13.59
CA TYR A 126 2.27 0.15 -12.15
C TYR A 126 0.94 0.65 -11.58
N GLU A 127 0.38 -0.10 -10.66
CA GLU A 127 -0.65 0.30 -9.72
C GLU A 127 -0.01 0.81 -8.41
N GLY A 128 -0.82 1.32 -7.48
CA GLY A 128 -0.35 1.85 -6.20
C GLY A 128 0.51 0.86 -5.41
N ASP A 129 0.06 -0.39 -5.37
CA ASP A 129 0.73 -1.49 -4.67
C ASP A 129 2.10 -1.81 -5.26
N ASP A 130 2.23 -1.75 -6.59
CA ASP A 130 3.49 -2.00 -7.28
C ASP A 130 4.53 -0.93 -6.96
N PHE A 131 4.12 0.35 -6.79
CA PHE A 131 5.04 1.40 -6.38
C PHE A 131 5.55 1.19 -4.95
N LEU A 132 4.68 0.76 -4.02
CA LEU A 132 5.10 0.43 -2.65
C LEU A 132 6.04 -0.77 -2.65
N ALA A 133 5.75 -1.81 -3.44
CA ALA A 133 6.64 -2.95 -3.62
C ALA A 133 7.99 -2.52 -4.23
N TYR A 134 7.98 -1.66 -5.25
CA TYR A 134 9.21 -1.11 -5.83
C TYR A 134 10.07 -0.38 -4.79
N LEU A 135 9.45 0.47 -3.96
CA LEU A 135 10.16 1.18 -2.90
C LEU A 135 10.78 0.20 -1.88
N ALA A 136 10.02 -0.81 -1.47
CA ALA A 136 10.48 -1.81 -0.50
C ALA A 136 11.61 -2.67 -1.07
N ILE A 137 11.49 -3.13 -2.32
CA ILE A 137 12.40 -4.10 -2.94
C ILE A 137 13.66 -3.42 -3.51
N LYS A 138 13.54 -2.21 -4.07
CA LYS A 138 14.63 -1.57 -4.82
C LYS A 138 15.25 -0.39 -4.11
N LYS A 139 14.46 0.40 -3.36
CA LYS A 139 14.95 1.65 -2.80
C LYS A 139 15.34 1.55 -1.32
N PHE A 140 14.51 0.90 -0.51
CA PHE A 140 14.65 0.92 0.96
C PHE A 140 14.94 -0.44 1.59
N GLN A 141 15.36 -1.45 0.83
CA GLN A 141 15.59 -2.81 1.33
C GLN A 141 16.55 -2.91 2.54
N SER A 142 17.44 -1.93 2.72
CA SER A 142 18.38 -1.86 3.86
C SER A 142 17.81 -1.12 5.06
N GLU A 143 16.73 -0.33 4.89
CA GLU A 143 16.13 0.51 5.93
C GLU A 143 15.07 -0.26 6.72
N LYS A 144 14.63 0.29 7.87
CA LYS A 144 13.46 -0.21 8.57
C LYS A 144 12.21 0.31 7.88
N MET A 145 11.29 -0.58 7.52
CA MET A 145 10.06 -0.21 6.83
C MET A 145 8.83 -0.65 7.61
N ILE A 146 7.83 0.22 7.66
CA ILE A 146 6.48 -0.09 8.11
C ILE A 146 5.53 0.22 6.95
N LEU A 147 4.87 -0.80 6.43
CA LEU A 147 3.88 -0.67 5.38
C LEU A 147 2.48 -0.65 6.01
N ILE A 148 1.70 0.39 5.71
CA ILE A 148 0.33 0.56 6.21
C ILE A 148 -0.64 0.13 5.13
N SER A 149 -1.24 -1.03 5.30
CA SER A 149 -2.33 -1.54 4.44
C SER A 149 -3.09 -2.67 5.14
N SER A 150 -4.33 -2.88 4.77
CA SER A 150 -5.11 -4.07 5.14
C SER A 150 -5.09 -5.15 4.05
N ASP A 151 -4.37 -4.90 2.95
CA ASP A 151 -4.24 -5.85 1.86
C ASP A 151 -3.26 -6.97 2.20
N LYS A 152 -3.73 -8.22 2.04
CA LYS A 152 -2.96 -9.43 2.33
C LYS A 152 -1.85 -9.71 1.31
N ASP A 153 -1.96 -9.12 0.12
CA ASP A 153 -0.98 -9.32 -0.96
C ASP A 153 0.39 -8.81 -0.56
N PHE A 154 0.44 -7.77 0.30
CA PHE A 154 1.69 -7.26 0.85
C PHE A 154 2.41 -8.22 1.81
N ASN A 155 1.74 -9.28 2.32
CA ASN A 155 2.39 -10.25 3.21
C ASN A 155 3.64 -10.88 2.57
N GLN A 156 3.70 -10.98 1.24
CA GLN A 156 4.87 -11.43 0.51
C GLN A 156 6.11 -10.55 0.69
N LEU A 157 5.94 -9.26 1.06
CA LEU A 157 7.03 -8.31 1.28
C LEU A 157 7.63 -8.35 2.70
N LEU A 158 7.00 -9.09 3.62
CA LEU A 158 7.49 -9.23 5.00
C LEU A 158 8.94 -9.70 5.01
N SER A 159 9.75 -9.05 5.83
CA SER A 159 11.18 -9.35 5.96
C SER A 159 11.68 -8.91 7.34
N ASN A 160 12.97 -9.13 7.63
CA ASN A 160 13.59 -8.62 8.85
C ASN A 160 13.53 -7.09 8.95
N ASN A 161 13.43 -6.40 7.81
CA ASN A 161 13.40 -4.96 7.74
C ASN A 161 12.00 -4.38 7.46
N LEU A 162 11.03 -5.18 6.99
CA LEU A 162 9.68 -4.73 6.67
C LEU A 162 8.63 -5.44 7.50
N ARG A 163 7.77 -4.65 8.15
CA ARG A 163 6.58 -5.07 8.88
C ARG A 163 5.36 -4.41 8.27
N ILE A 164 4.18 -5.02 8.40
CA ILE A 164 2.92 -4.45 7.92
C ILE A 164 2.05 -4.11 9.11
N TYR A 165 1.50 -2.91 9.14
CA TYR A 165 0.47 -2.53 10.08
C TYR A 165 -0.89 -2.56 9.39
N ASN A 166 -1.78 -3.41 9.88
CA ASN A 166 -3.16 -3.50 9.42
C ASN A 166 -4.07 -2.55 10.22
N PRO A 167 -4.50 -1.41 9.63
CA PRO A 167 -5.28 -0.41 10.37
C PRO A 167 -6.72 -0.84 10.71
N ARG A 168 -7.26 -1.86 10.03
CA ARG A 168 -8.60 -2.37 10.32
C ARG A 168 -8.64 -3.20 11.60
N LYS A 169 -7.53 -3.89 11.89
CA LYS A 169 -7.41 -4.78 13.05
C LYS A 169 -6.56 -4.19 14.18
N ASP A 170 -5.93 -3.04 13.96
CA ASP A 170 -4.90 -2.45 14.84
C ASP A 170 -3.77 -3.47 15.14
N GLU A 171 -3.30 -4.17 14.10
CA GLU A 171 -2.42 -5.32 14.25
C GLU A 171 -1.13 -5.14 13.45
N MET A 172 0.01 -5.50 14.08
CA MET A 172 1.32 -5.53 13.43
C MET A 172 1.62 -6.93 12.92
N ILE A 173 1.73 -7.08 11.60
CA ILE A 173 2.07 -8.33 10.92
C ILE A 173 3.57 -8.36 10.68
N ARG A 174 4.19 -9.49 11.02
CA ARG A 174 5.63 -9.77 10.90
C ARG A 174 5.80 -11.18 10.34
N MET A 175 7.02 -11.52 9.93
CA MET A 175 7.32 -12.87 9.43
C MET A 175 6.99 -13.96 10.46
N ASP A 176 7.25 -13.68 11.74
CA ASP A 176 7.09 -14.65 12.85
C ASP A 176 5.62 -14.95 13.18
N ASN A 177 4.70 -13.99 13.00
CA ASN A 177 3.28 -14.18 13.29
C ASN A 177 2.39 -14.36 12.04
N CYS A 178 2.95 -14.31 10.83
CA CYS A 178 2.18 -14.40 9.59
C CYS A 178 1.41 -15.72 9.48
N LYS A 179 2.06 -16.86 9.80
CA LYS A 179 1.39 -18.17 9.75
C LYS A 179 0.24 -18.30 10.76
N GLU A 180 0.40 -17.73 11.95
CA GLU A 180 -0.67 -17.69 12.97
C GLU A 180 -1.88 -16.89 12.47
N LEU A 181 -1.64 -15.73 11.87
CA LEU A 181 -2.70 -14.80 11.45
C LEU A 181 -3.41 -15.22 10.16
N PHE A 182 -2.71 -15.84 9.22
CA PHE A 182 -3.23 -16.12 7.87
C PHE A 182 -3.27 -17.62 7.53
N GLY A 183 -2.57 -18.47 8.29
CA GLY A 183 -2.48 -19.90 8.05
C GLY A 183 -1.45 -20.30 7.00
N TYR A 184 -0.55 -19.38 6.61
CA TYR A 184 0.58 -19.60 5.71
C TYR A 184 1.74 -18.67 6.07
N HIS A 185 2.97 -19.05 5.72
CA HIS A 185 4.14 -18.20 5.92
C HIS A 185 4.19 -17.07 4.88
N SER A 186 4.88 -15.98 5.19
CA SER A 186 5.00 -14.82 4.29
C SER A 186 5.54 -15.19 2.90
N HIS A 187 6.50 -16.11 2.80
CA HIS A 187 7.05 -16.58 1.54
C HIS A 187 6.08 -17.48 0.73
N GLU A 188 5.02 -17.99 1.35
CA GLU A 188 3.97 -18.80 0.74
C GLU A 188 2.77 -17.96 0.26
N THR A 189 2.81 -16.63 0.46
CA THR A 189 1.68 -15.73 0.15
C THR A 189 1.23 -15.85 -1.30
N VAL A 190 2.17 -15.82 -2.25
CA VAL A 190 1.86 -15.89 -3.68
C VAL A 190 1.26 -17.24 -4.03
N GLU A 191 1.84 -18.34 -3.53
CA GLU A 191 1.35 -19.70 -3.74
C GLU A 191 -0.07 -19.89 -3.19
N TYR A 192 -0.29 -19.43 -1.95
CA TYR A 192 -1.61 -19.49 -1.33
C TYR A 192 -2.67 -18.74 -2.14
N LEU A 193 -2.39 -17.48 -2.46
CA LEU A 193 -3.33 -16.63 -3.21
C LEU A 193 -3.56 -17.12 -4.64
N ALA A 194 -2.54 -17.63 -5.29
CA ALA A 194 -2.68 -18.21 -6.63
C ALA A 194 -3.60 -19.44 -6.64
N MET A 195 -3.56 -20.27 -5.59
CA MET A 195 -4.45 -21.42 -5.43
C MET A 195 -5.88 -21.05 -5.05
N VAL A 196 -6.04 -20.15 -4.08
CA VAL A 196 -7.37 -19.76 -3.55
C VAL A 196 -8.05 -18.74 -4.45
N GLY A 197 -7.28 -17.95 -5.18
CA GLY A 197 -7.72 -16.78 -5.92
C GLY A 197 -7.82 -15.55 -5.03
N ASP A 198 -8.17 -14.43 -5.64
CA ASP A 198 -8.48 -13.18 -4.96
C ASP A 198 -9.79 -12.58 -5.47
N THR A 199 -10.82 -12.65 -4.64
CA THR A 199 -12.14 -12.09 -4.97
C THR A 199 -12.13 -10.57 -5.03
N SER A 200 -11.20 -9.90 -4.34
CA SER A 200 -11.09 -8.43 -4.36
C SER A 200 -10.56 -7.91 -5.70
N ASP A 201 -9.86 -8.76 -6.44
CA ASP A 201 -9.26 -8.43 -7.74
C ASP A 201 -9.84 -9.27 -8.90
N ASP A 202 -10.93 -10.03 -8.63
CA ASP A 202 -11.56 -10.96 -9.59
C ASP A 202 -10.57 -12.00 -10.15
N ILE A 203 -9.59 -12.42 -9.36
CA ILE A 203 -8.62 -13.44 -9.75
C ILE A 203 -9.15 -14.82 -9.35
N PRO A 204 -9.55 -15.69 -10.30
CA PRO A 204 -10.00 -17.03 -9.97
C PRO A 204 -8.83 -17.93 -9.57
N GLY A 205 -9.02 -18.68 -8.48
CA GLY A 205 -8.08 -19.70 -8.03
C GLY A 205 -8.23 -21.05 -8.75
N PHE A 206 -7.61 -22.10 -8.21
CA PHE A 206 -7.72 -23.45 -8.72
C PHE A 206 -9.11 -24.04 -8.47
N PRO A 207 -9.78 -24.62 -9.46
CA PRO A 207 -11.08 -25.26 -9.26
C PRO A 207 -11.04 -26.30 -8.15
N GLY A 208 -11.94 -26.16 -7.17
CA GLY A 208 -12.05 -27.07 -6.03
C GLY A 208 -10.98 -26.96 -4.95
N ILE A 209 -10.10 -25.94 -5.01
CA ILE A 209 -9.09 -25.64 -4.00
C ILE A 209 -9.50 -24.37 -3.27
N GLY A 210 -10.10 -24.54 -2.09
CA GLY A 210 -10.36 -23.44 -1.15
C GLY A 210 -9.28 -23.34 -0.07
N PRO A 211 -9.45 -22.40 0.90
CA PRO A 211 -8.44 -22.08 1.92
C PRO A 211 -7.89 -23.29 2.69
N VAL A 212 -8.74 -24.24 3.06
CA VAL A 212 -8.33 -25.44 3.84
C VAL A 212 -7.42 -26.35 3.01
N LYS A 213 -7.80 -26.62 1.76
CA LYS A 213 -6.98 -27.47 0.88
C LYS A 213 -5.68 -26.79 0.48
N ALA A 214 -5.70 -25.47 0.23
CA ALA A 214 -4.50 -24.73 -0.10
C ALA A 214 -3.47 -24.78 1.03
N ARG A 215 -3.89 -24.56 2.28
CA ARG A 215 -3.00 -24.71 3.45
C ARG A 215 -2.39 -26.10 3.56
N LYS A 216 -3.21 -27.15 3.37
CA LYS A 216 -2.72 -28.52 3.40
C LYS A 216 -1.66 -28.76 2.32
N ILE A 217 -1.86 -28.27 1.09
CA ILE A 217 -0.90 -28.38 0.01
C ILE A 217 0.44 -27.69 0.36
N LEU A 218 0.36 -26.49 1.00
CA LEU A 218 1.55 -25.78 1.46
C LEU A 218 2.27 -26.53 2.58
N ASP A 219 1.56 -27.08 3.56
CA ASP A 219 2.14 -27.86 4.66
C ASP A 219 2.77 -29.19 4.18
N GLU A 220 2.27 -29.79 3.10
CA GLU A 220 2.83 -30.98 2.43
C GLU A 220 4.03 -30.68 1.52
N GLY A 221 4.28 -29.38 1.33
CA GLY A 221 5.53 -28.90 0.73
C GLY A 221 5.41 -28.33 -0.65
N ARG A 222 5.38 -28.06 -1.62
CA ARG A 222 5.53 -27.24 -2.81
C ARG A 222 4.35 -27.39 -3.77
N ILE A 223 3.80 -26.27 -4.15
CA ILE A 223 2.74 -26.19 -5.15
C ILE A 223 3.15 -26.86 -6.47
N GLU A 224 4.43 -26.79 -6.88
CA GLU A 224 4.90 -27.41 -8.12
C GLU A 224 4.74 -28.93 -8.10
N LYS A 225 5.02 -29.57 -6.95
CA LYS A 225 4.78 -31.03 -6.79
C LYS A 225 3.29 -31.36 -6.91
N PHE A 226 2.43 -30.56 -6.28
CA PHE A 226 0.99 -30.72 -6.37
C PHE A 226 0.51 -30.59 -7.82
N ILE A 227 0.95 -29.57 -8.55
CA ILE A 227 0.59 -29.33 -9.95
C ILE A 227 1.09 -30.49 -10.82
N ALA A 228 2.35 -30.92 -10.65
CA ALA A 228 2.96 -31.99 -11.43
C ALA A 228 2.26 -33.36 -11.27
N HIS A 229 1.75 -33.65 -10.07
CA HIS A 229 1.02 -34.88 -9.77
C HIS A 229 -0.49 -34.75 -9.98
N SER A 230 -0.99 -33.56 -10.29
CA SER A 230 -2.41 -33.33 -10.52
C SER A 230 -2.85 -33.89 -11.90
N LYS A 231 -4.05 -34.48 -11.90
CA LYS A 231 -4.73 -34.85 -13.14
C LYS A 231 -5.34 -33.64 -13.86
N ASN A 232 -5.46 -32.50 -13.19
CA ASN A 232 -6.04 -31.29 -13.76
C ASN A 232 -4.96 -30.43 -14.45
N LYS A 233 -4.93 -30.51 -15.76
CA LYS A 233 -3.97 -29.78 -16.61
C LYS A 233 -4.15 -28.25 -16.54
N GLU A 234 -5.33 -27.75 -16.12
CA GLU A 234 -5.61 -26.33 -16.00
C GLU A 234 -4.81 -25.65 -14.86
N TYR A 235 -4.45 -26.41 -13.81
CA TYR A 235 -3.73 -25.85 -12.68
C TYR A 235 -2.43 -25.15 -13.06
N LEU A 236 -1.67 -25.71 -13.99
CA LEU A 236 -0.44 -25.09 -14.45
C LEU A 236 -0.68 -23.77 -15.20
N GLN A 237 -1.75 -23.68 -15.98
CA GLN A 237 -2.10 -22.45 -16.69
C GLN A 237 -2.59 -21.38 -15.73
N ILE A 238 -3.46 -21.76 -14.77
CA ILE A 238 -3.95 -20.86 -13.73
C ILE A 238 -2.79 -20.37 -12.85
N TRP A 239 -1.87 -21.26 -12.47
CA TRP A 239 -0.68 -20.92 -11.71
C TRP A 239 0.14 -19.83 -12.39
N LYS A 240 0.56 -20.09 -13.64
CA LYS A 240 1.37 -19.15 -14.42
C LYS A 240 0.73 -17.78 -14.60
N ARG A 241 -0.59 -17.75 -14.75
CA ARG A 241 -1.35 -16.50 -14.86
C ARG A 241 -1.41 -15.78 -13.50
N ASN A 242 -1.80 -16.50 -12.44
CA ASN A 242 -2.02 -15.91 -11.12
C ASN A 242 -0.71 -15.44 -10.48
N GLU A 243 0.40 -16.16 -10.67
CA GLU A 243 1.72 -15.71 -10.28
C GLU A 243 2.02 -14.32 -10.86
N GLN A 244 1.83 -14.12 -12.17
CA GLN A 244 2.09 -12.83 -12.81
C GLN A 244 1.13 -11.70 -12.37
N LEU A 245 -0.07 -12.06 -11.90
CA LEU A 245 -1.05 -11.10 -11.40
C LEU A 245 -0.75 -10.67 -9.95
N ILE A 246 -0.26 -11.59 -9.12
CA ILE A 246 -0.17 -11.46 -7.66
C ILE A 246 1.26 -11.19 -7.17
N ASP A 247 2.28 -11.79 -7.83
CA ASP A 247 3.67 -11.69 -7.36
C ASP A 247 4.27 -10.30 -7.64
N LEU A 248 4.36 -9.51 -6.58
CA LEU A 248 4.94 -8.17 -6.62
C LEU A 248 6.45 -8.18 -6.93
N PHE A 249 7.20 -9.22 -6.51
CA PHE A 249 8.62 -9.37 -6.85
C PHE A 249 8.79 -9.67 -8.34
N TRP A 250 7.96 -10.57 -8.87
CA TRP A 250 7.93 -10.87 -10.29
C TRP A 250 7.60 -9.61 -11.10
N PHE A 251 6.54 -8.90 -10.70
CA PHE A 251 6.07 -7.70 -11.39
C PHE A 251 7.14 -6.61 -11.45
N VAL A 252 7.75 -6.27 -10.31
CA VAL A 252 8.83 -5.25 -10.24
C VAL A 252 10.06 -5.65 -11.03
N ARG A 253 10.37 -6.96 -11.13
CA ARG A 253 11.51 -7.48 -11.88
C ARG A 253 11.29 -7.39 -13.39
N HIS A 254 10.08 -7.73 -13.86
CA HIS A 254 9.76 -7.84 -15.29
C HIS A 254 9.23 -6.53 -15.91
N ASN A 255 8.87 -5.57 -15.10
CA ASN A 255 8.41 -4.26 -15.54
C ASN A 255 9.32 -3.15 -14.98
N PRO A 256 10.54 -2.98 -15.51
CA PRO A 256 11.48 -2.01 -14.95
C PRO A 256 10.94 -0.59 -15.04
N LEU A 257 10.92 0.11 -13.89
CA LEU A 257 10.46 1.47 -13.79
C LEU A 257 11.59 2.44 -14.21
N LYS A 258 11.37 3.22 -15.26
CA LYS A 258 12.34 4.22 -15.74
C LYS A 258 12.46 5.39 -14.77
N GLU A 259 11.32 5.88 -14.29
CA GLU A 259 11.25 7.00 -13.36
C GLU A 259 10.06 6.81 -12.41
N LEU A 260 10.28 7.01 -11.11
CA LEU A 260 9.23 6.98 -10.10
C LEU A 260 8.39 8.27 -10.21
N PRO A 261 7.06 8.21 -10.41
CA PRO A 261 6.21 9.40 -10.52
C PRO A 261 5.97 10.05 -9.15
N LEU A 262 7.07 10.30 -8.44
CA LEU A 262 7.12 10.85 -7.09
C LEU A 262 6.82 12.35 -7.11
N LYS A 263 5.93 12.77 -6.23
CA LYS A 263 5.63 14.18 -5.96
C LYS A 263 6.21 14.56 -4.61
N THR A 264 7.28 15.32 -4.64
CA THR A 264 7.94 15.88 -3.46
C THR A 264 7.87 17.40 -3.51
N LYS A 265 7.55 18.04 -2.39
CA LYS A 265 7.62 19.50 -2.24
C LYS A 265 8.62 19.82 -1.12
N ARG A 266 9.44 20.86 -1.32
CA ARG A 266 10.46 21.26 -0.34
C ARG A 266 9.95 22.25 0.70
N GLU A 267 8.85 22.95 0.41
CA GLU A 267 8.33 24.05 1.23
C GLU A 267 7.05 23.64 1.96
N PHE A 268 7.01 23.85 3.27
CA PHE A 268 5.83 23.69 4.11
C PHE A 268 4.93 24.92 3.96
N LYS A 269 3.74 24.74 3.36
CA LYS A 269 2.84 25.86 2.98
C LYS A 269 1.69 26.00 3.97
N TYR A 270 1.99 26.40 5.19
CA TYR A 270 1.01 26.48 6.27
C TYR A 270 -0.21 27.34 5.94
N GLU A 271 -0.02 28.55 5.41
CA GLU A 271 -1.13 29.44 5.10
C GLU A 271 -2.05 28.88 4.01
N LYS A 272 -1.50 28.16 3.02
CA LYS A 272 -2.31 27.47 2.02
C LYS A 272 -3.06 26.29 2.62
N PHE A 273 -2.43 25.53 3.50
CA PHE A 273 -3.06 24.43 4.24
C PHE A 273 -4.20 24.96 5.12
N LYS A 274 -3.98 26.04 5.87
CA LYS A 274 -4.99 26.71 6.70
C LYS A 274 -6.24 27.11 5.89
N LYS A 275 -6.04 27.71 4.70
CA LYS A 275 -7.16 28.08 3.82
C LYS A 275 -8.00 26.86 3.42
N VAL A 276 -7.37 25.73 3.06
CA VAL A 276 -8.09 24.51 2.73
C VAL A 276 -8.80 23.92 3.95
N CYS A 277 -8.18 23.96 5.13
CA CYS A 277 -8.84 23.50 6.36
C CYS A 277 -10.09 24.33 6.69
N ILE A 278 -10.06 25.63 6.48
CA ILE A 278 -11.24 26.50 6.66
C ILE A 278 -12.31 26.12 5.62
N GLU A 279 -11.93 26.00 4.34
CA GLU A 279 -12.85 25.66 3.24
C GLU A 279 -13.60 24.33 3.47
N TYR A 280 -12.95 23.34 4.07
CA TYR A 280 -13.53 22.02 4.33
C TYR A 280 -13.97 21.80 5.78
N SER A 281 -14.02 22.86 6.59
CA SER A 281 -14.41 22.84 8.02
C SER A 281 -13.57 21.88 8.88
N LEU A 282 -12.26 21.84 8.63
CA LEU A 282 -11.29 20.99 9.30
C LEU A 282 -10.49 21.75 10.38
N ALA A 283 -11.16 22.54 11.21
CA ALA A 283 -10.51 23.42 12.21
C ALA A 283 -9.61 22.64 13.19
N SER A 284 -9.96 21.40 13.53
CA SER A 284 -9.16 20.53 14.40
C SER A 284 -7.76 20.23 13.86
N PHE A 285 -7.52 20.39 12.55
CA PHE A 285 -6.21 20.20 11.93
C PHE A 285 -5.29 21.40 12.04
N LEU A 286 -5.80 22.54 12.55
CA LEU A 286 -5.02 23.76 12.70
C LEU A 286 -4.36 23.88 14.08
N THR A 287 -4.56 22.91 14.97
CA THR A 287 -3.93 22.90 16.29
C THR A 287 -2.43 22.57 16.18
N ASN A 288 -1.64 23.11 17.11
CA ASN A 288 -0.22 22.82 17.17
C ASN A 288 0.07 21.33 17.37
N GLU A 289 -0.77 20.66 18.17
CA GLU A 289 -0.69 19.22 18.42
C GLU A 289 -0.84 18.41 17.12
N PHE A 290 -1.85 18.75 16.31
CA PHE A 290 -2.06 18.07 15.03
C PHE A 290 -0.92 18.30 14.04
N ILE A 291 -0.37 19.52 13.98
CA ILE A 291 0.66 19.87 12.99
C ILE A 291 2.05 19.34 13.39
N LYS A 292 2.31 19.14 14.68
CA LYS A 292 3.63 18.76 15.21
C LYS A 292 4.27 17.57 14.49
N PRO A 293 3.62 16.41 14.31
CA PRO A 293 4.26 15.25 13.65
C PRO A 293 4.56 15.50 12.17
N PHE A 294 3.77 16.33 11.48
CA PHE A 294 4.06 16.71 10.09
C PHE A 294 5.29 17.60 9.97
N LYS A 295 5.52 18.50 10.96
CA LYS A 295 6.73 19.32 11.00
C LYS A 295 7.98 18.51 11.34
N ALA A 296 7.84 17.48 12.15
CA ALA A 296 8.96 16.63 12.56
C ALA A 296 9.62 15.85 11.42
N LEU A 297 8.90 15.57 10.32
CA LEU A 297 9.42 14.91 9.12
C LEU A 297 10.45 15.72 8.30
N HIS A 298 10.80 16.92 8.74
CA HIS A 298 11.48 17.91 7.88
C HIS A 298 12.69 18.57 8.55
N HIS A 299 13.40 17.81 9.36
CA HIS A 299 14.62 18.29 10.02
C HIS A 299 15.90 18.01 9.21
N ASP A 300 15.87 18.19 7.84
CA ASP A 300 17.10 18.25 7.03
C ASP A 300 16.98 19.31 5.92
#